data_d4e96a509fb5091aaa3460556522182e
#
_entry.id   d4e96a509fb5091aaa3460556522182e
#
_cell.length_a   1.000
_cell.length_b   1.000
_cell.length_c   1.000
_cell.angle_alpha   90.00
_cell.angle_beta   90.00
_cell.angle_gamma   90.00
#
_symmetry.space_group_name_H-M   'P 1'
#
loop_
_entity.id
_entity.type
_entity.pdbx_description
1 polymer ?
#
loop_
_entity_poly.entity_id
_entity_poly.type
_entity_poly.pdbx_seq_one_letter_code
_entity_poly.pdbx_strand_id
1 'polypeptide(L)'
;FVPGTALKEAVFEALDAGIRWLVMPVERVPLYDILEIVAYGKQKNAMLLGPGTIGIHSPGIGTLGWLGGSVENARNRFVPGHVGVISRSGGQSGTLPWTIKVAGMGVSTVIHVGTEPVTGMSTAEILPYFQEDDETHAVAMFGEIGGTQEEEAADIVVRARIAHDLEE
;
A
#
# COMPACT_ATOMS: atom_id res chain seq x y z
N PHE A 1 -5.74 14.11 -6.44
CA PHE A 1 -5.30 15.00 -5.35
C PHE A 1 -6.35 16.07 -5.11
N VAL A 2 -6.98 16.08 -3.94
CA VAL A 2 -7.99 17.05 -3.51
C VAL A 2 -7.69 17.45 -2.06
N PRO A 3 -8.20 18.60 -1.55
CA PRO A 3 -8.13 18.91 -0.13
C PRO A 3 -8.82 17.84 0.73
N GLY A 4 -8.35 17.61 1.98
CA GLY A 4 -8.92 16.61 2.87
C GLY A 4 -10.42 16.74 3.12
N THR A 5 -10.92 17.97 3.18
CA THR A 5 -12.35 18.27 3.34
C THR A 5 -13.21 17.94 2.13
N ALA A 6 -12.62 17.74 0.95
CA ALA A 6 -13.31 17.40 -0.29
C ALA A 6 -13.08 15.94 -0.72
N LEU A 7 -12.35 15.14 0.10
CA LEU A 7 -11.98 13.79 -0.28
C LEU A 7 -13.20 12.88 -0.41
N LYS A 8 -14.14 12.96 0.51
CA LYS A 8 -15.32 12.08 0.51
C LYS A 8 -16.15 12.22 -0.76
N GLU A 9 -16.50 13.45 -1.10
CA GLU A 9 -17.28 13.74 -2.31
C GLU A 9 -16.53 13.31 -3.58
N ALA A 10 -15.23 13.58 -3.66
CA ALA A 10 -14.41 13.19 -4.80
C ALA A 10 -14.30 11.65 -4.94
N VAL A 11 -14.20 10.91 -3.83
CA VAL A 11 -14.19 9.45 -3.85
C VAL A 11 -15.54 8.91 -4.28
N PHE A 12 -16.65 9.44 -3.75
CA PHE A 12 -17.99 9.02 -4.12
C PHE A 12 -18.27 9.24 -5.60
N GLU A 13 -17.92 10.43 -6.12
CA GLU A 13 -18.03 10.75 -7.54
C GLU A 13 -17.22 9.75 -8.41
N ALA A 14 -15.96 9.48 -8.03
CA ALA A 14 -15.11 8.54 -8.75
C ALA A 14 -15.68 7.10 -8.76
N LEU A 15 -16.16 6.63 -7.61
CA LEU A 15 -16.77 5.31 -7.47
C LEU A 15 -18.08 5.19 -8.27
N ASP A 16 -18.90 6.23 -8.30
CA ASP A 16 -20.13 6.28 -9.08
C ASP A 16 -19.87 6.35 -10.60
N ALA A 17 -18.77 7.01 -10.99
CA ALA A 17 -18.27 7.00 -12.37
C ALA A 17 -17.66 5.67 -12.80
N GLY A 18 -17.59 4.66 -11.90
CA GLY A 18 -17.09 3.32 -12.21
C GLY A 18 -15.61 3.10 -11.96
N ILE A 19 -14.89 4.06 -11.41
CA ILE A 19 -13.48 3.87 -11.01
C ILE A 19 -13.43 2.95 -9.80
N ARG A 20 -12.55 1.94 -9.84
CA ARG A 20 -12.43 0.92 -8.79
C ARG A 20 -11.08 0.88 -8.11
N TRP A 21 -10.11 1.64 -8.60
CA TRP A 21 -8.80 1.82 -8.00
C TRP A 21 -8.58 3.28 -7.65
N LEU A 22 -8.45 3.59 -6.36
CA LEU A 22 -8.18 4.94 -5.89
C LEU A 22 -6.97 4.96 -4.97
N VAL A 23 -6.05 5.87 -5.25
CA VAL A 23 -4.93 6.22 -4.37
C VAL A 23 -5.21 7.59 -3.77
N MET A 24 -5.28 7.68 -2.45
CA MET A 24 -5.73 8.86 -1.72
C MET A 24 -4.57 9.50 -0.91
N PRO A 25 -3.68 10.27 -1.56
CA PRO A 25 -2.53 10.88 -0.89
C PRO A 25 -2.94 12.17 -0.14
N VAL A 26 -3.94 12.06 0.68
CA VAL A 26 -4.55 13.15 1.43
C VAL A 26 -4.54 12.81 2.91
N GLU A 27 -3.97 13.68 3.72
CA GLU A 27 -3.89 13.55 5.17
C GLU A 27 -4.92 14.43 5.88
N ARG A 28 -5.12 14.16 7.17
CA ARG A 28 -6.01 14.92 8.05
C ARG A 28 -7.45 14.94 7.58
N VAL A 29 -7.89 13.83 7.06
CA VAL A 29 -9.29 13.62 6.68
C VAL A 29 -10.11 13.38 7.95
N PRO A 30 -11.29 13.97 8.11
CA PRO A 30 -12.16 13.67 9.23
C PRO A 30 -12.47 12.18 9.35
N LEU A 31 -12.35 11.61 10.54
CA LEU A 31 -12.50 10.16 10.74
C LEU A 31 -13.85 9.63 10.23
N TYR A 32 -14.93 10.36 10.43
CA TYR A 32 -16.25 9.96 9.93
C TYR A 32 -16.29 9.88 8.40
N ASP A 33 -15.63 10.82 7.71
CA ASP A 33 -15.54 10.80 6.26
C ASP A 33 -14.73 9.58 5.77
N ILE A 34 -13.64 9.22 6.48
CA ILE A 34 -12.87 8.01 6.17
C ILE A 34 -13.74 6.76 6.32
N LEU A 35 -14.50 6.64 7.40
CA LEU A 35 -15.38 5.49 7.63
C LEU A 35 -16.44 5.36 6.52
N GLU A 36 -17.04 6.48 6.10
CA GLU A 36 -18.00 6.49 4.99
C GLU A 36 -17.34 6.13 3.65
N ILE A 37 -16.15 6.66 3.37
CA ILE A 37 -15.34 6.33 2.18
C ILE A 37 -15.07 4.82 2.12
N VAL A 38 -14.58 4.24 3.21
CA VAL A 38 -14.25 2.81 3.27
C VAL A 38 -15.50 1.94 3.12
N ALA A 39 -16.59 2.30 3.80
CA ALA A 39 -17.86 1.58 3.68
C ALA A 39 -18.41 1.63 2.25
N TYR A 40 -18.38 2.79 1.62
CA TYR A 40 -18.86 2.95 0.25
C TYR A 40 -17.96 2.25 -0.77
N GLY A 41 -16.64 2.31 -0.58
CA GLY A 41 -15.68 1.56 -1.38
C GLY A 41 -15.93 0.05 -1.35
N LYS A 42 -16.21 -0.51 -0.18
CA LYS A 42 -16.57 -1.93 -0.02
C LYS A 42 -17.85 -2.27 -0.78
N GLN A 43 -18.89 -1.43 -0.71
CA GLN A 43 -20.13 -1.63 -1.47
C GLN A 43 -19.90 -1.63 -2.99
N LYS A 44 -18.94 -0.86 -3.46
CA LYS A 44 -18.58 -0.75 -4.88
C LYS A 44 -17.51 -1.76 -5.31
N ASN A 45 -17.04 -2.64 -4.44
CA ASN A 45 -15.91 -3.57 -4.68
C ASN A 45 -14.68 -2.83 -5.19
N ALA A 46 -14.35 -1.70 -4.57
CA ALA A 46 -13.24 -0.86 -4.95
C ALA A 46 -12.02 -1.07 -4.03
N MET A 47 -10.84 -0.95 -4.61
CA MET A 47 -9.57 -0.96 -3.90
C MET A 47 -9.16 0.49 -3.59
N LEU A 48 -9.04 0.78 -2.31
CA LEU A 48 -8.75 2.10 -1.79
C LEU A 48 -7.41 2.09 -1.06
N LEU A 49 -6.39 2.72 -1.61
CA LEU A 49 -5.10 2.88 -0.96
C LEU A 49 -5.04 4.24 -0.23
N GLY A 50 -4.81 4.23 1.06
CA GLY A 50 -4.91 5.41 1.93
C GLY A 50 -6.29 5.51 2.62
N PRO A 51 -6.69 6.68 3.14
CA PRO A 51 -6.01 7.99 2.99
C PRO A 51 -4.68 8.10 3.74
N GLY A 52 -3.98 9.20 3.53
CA GLY A 52 -2.66 9.44 4.12
C GLY A 52 -1.53 8.61 3.48
N THR A 53 -1.75 8.04 2.29
CA THR A 53 -0.70 7.33 1.57
C THR A 53 0.18 8.26 0.75
N ILE A 54 1.46 7.92 0.58
CA ILE A 54 2.32 8.55 -0.45
C ILE A 54 2.34 7.75 -1.75
N GLY A 55 1.60 6.64 -1.81
CA GLY A 55 1.32 5.92 -3.04
C GLY A 55 1.96 4.56 -3.17
N ILE A 56 2.08 4.14 -4.42
CA ILE A 56 2.66 2.88 -4.87
C ILE A 56 3.70 3.15 -5.96
N HIS A 57 4.80 2.41 -5.94
CA HIS A 57 5.85 2.52 -6.93
C HIS A 57 6.38 1.12 -7.32
N SER A 58 6.37 0.83 -8.62
CA SER A 58 7.02 -0.36 -9.20
C SER A 58 8.14 0.11 -10.12
N PRO A 59 9.42 -0.17 -9.80
CA PRO A 59 10.56 0.30 -10.57
C PRO A 59 10.49 -0.17 -12.03
N GLY A 60 10.70 0.74 -12.96
CA GLY A 60 10.60 0.46 -14.39
C GLY A 60 9.19 0.46 -14.97
N ILE A 61 8.15 0.43 -14.12
CA ILE A 61 6.74 0.41 -14.52
C ILE A 61 6.10 1.79 -14.28
N GLY A 62 6.05 2.26 -13.04
CA GLY A 62 5.42 3.54 -12.77
C GLY A 62 5.22 3.86 -11.28
N THR A 63 4.65 5.04 -11.06
CA THR A 63 4.29 5.54 -9.72
C THR A 63 2.88 6.10 -9.73
N LEU A 64 2.08 5.70 -8.75
CA LEU A 64 0.82 6.36 -8.41
C LEU A 64 0.98 7.05 -7.07
N GLY A 65 0.90 8.37 -7.04
CA GLY A 65 1.22 9.19 -5.87
C GLY A 65 2.56 9.90 -6.02
N TRP A 66 3.30 10.07 -4.92
CA TRP A 66 4.59 10.77 -4.90
C TRP A 66 5.72 9.98 -4.24
N LEU A 67 5.59 8.68 -4.14
CA LEU A 67 6.57 7.80 -3.50
C LEU A 67 7.94 7.99 -4.18
N GLY A 68 8.96 8.29 -3.36
CA GLY A 68 10.29 8.65 -3.86
C GLY A 68 10.50 10.14 -4.12
N GLY A 69 9.44 10.96 -4.12
CA GLY A 69 9.52 12.40 -4.35
C GLY A 69 9.81 12.73 -5.82
N SER A 70 11.03 13.12 -6.16
CA SER A 70 11.41 13.37 -7.55
C SER A 70 11.69 12.07 -8.31
N VAL A 71 11.57 12.11 -9.64
CA VAL A 71 11.90 10.98 -10.54
C VAL A 71 13.34 10.50 -10.35
N GLU A 72 14.26 11.43 -10.14
CA GLU A 72 15.68 11.13 -9.91
C GLU A 72 15.86 10.38 -8.58
N ASN A 73 15.25 10.85 -7.49
CA ASN A 73 15.29 10.17 -6.20
C ASN A 73 14.64 8.80 -6.25
N ALA A 74 13.50 8.67 -6.94
CA ALA A 74 12.82 7.39 -7.10
C ALA A 74 13.73 6.38 -7.81
N ARG A 75 14.34 6.74 -8.95
CA ARG A 75 15.29 5.89 -9.68
C ARG A 75 16.52 5.53 -8.87
N ASN A 76 17.00 6.43 -8.02
CA ASN A 76 18.17 6.18 -7.17
C ASN A 76 17.86 5.26 -5.99
N ARG A 77 16.66 5.32 -5.43
CA ARG A 77 16.25 4.54 -4.23
C ARG A 77 15.65 3.20 -4.58
N PHE A 78 14.78 3.17 -5.58
CA PHE A 78 14.00 1.99 -5.95
C PHE A 78 14.65 1.31 -7.15
N VAL A 79 15.61 0.46 -6.86
CA VAL A 79 16.27 -0.37 -7.89
C VAL A 79 15.39 -1.59 -8.15
N PRO A 80 15.16 -1.97 -9.43
CA PRO A 80 14.40 -3.18 -9.75
C PRO A 80 14.97 -4.44 -9.10
N GLY A 81 14.11 -5.30 -8.60
CA GLY A 81 14.45 -6.57 -7.97
C GLY A 81 13.21 -7.29 -7.45
N HIS A 82 13.38 -8.21 -6.50
CA HIS A 82 12.35 -9.19 -6.13
C HIS A 82 11.82 -9.05 -4.71
N VAL A 83 12.04 -7.91 -4.04
CA VAL A 83 11.52 -7.67 -2.70
C VAL A 83 10.34 -6.73 -2.76
N GLY A 84 9.15 -7.20 -2.42
CA GLY A 84 7.98 -6.37 -2.17
C GLY A 84 8.14 -5.59 -0.87
N VAL A 85 7.65 -4.36 -0.82
CA VAL A 85 7.68 -3.54 0.41
C VAL A 85 6.29 -3.02 0.73
N ILE A 86 5.83 -3.29 1.95
CA ILE A 86 4.59 -2.72 2.50
C ILE A 86 4.96 -1.89 3.73
N SER A 87 4.55 -0.64 3.78
CA SER A 87 4.88 0.23 4.90
C SER A 87 3.68 1.07 5.35
N ARG A 88 3.53 1.19 6.66
CA ARG A 88 2.61 2.13 7.32
C ARG A 88 3.26 3.51 7.51
N SER A 89 4.57 3.61 7.33
CA SER A 89 5.32 4.85 7.52
C SER A 89 5.79 5.41 6.18
N GLY A 90 5.45 6.68 5.89
CA GLY A 90 5.91 7.38 4.69
C GLY A 90 7.43 7.46 4.59
N GLY A 91 8.13 7.72 5.71
CA GLY A 91 9.60 7.74 5.77
C GLY A 91 10.21 6.37 5.48
N GLN A 92 9.69 5.34 6.11
CA GLN A 92 10.20 3.97 5.94
C GLN A 92 9.90 3.39 4.56
N SER A 93 8.87 3.87 3.88
CA SER A 93 8.62 3.54 2.47
C SER A 93 9.77 3.95 1.54
N GLY A 94 10.62 4.87 1.97
CA GLY A 94 11.86 5.21 1.26
C GLY A 94 13.12 4.58 1.87
N THR A 95 13.15 4.36 3.19
CA THR A 95 14.31 3.81 3.91
C THR A 95 14.47 2.31 3.66
N LEU A 96 13.38 1.52 3.70
CA LEU A 96 13.44 0.09 3.43
C LEU A 96 13.99 -0.22 2.04
N PRO A 97 13.48 0.36 0.93
CA PRO A 97 14.04 0.13 -0.40
C PRO A 97 15.52 0.53 -0.51
N TRP A 98 15.90 1.63 0.16
CA TRP A 98 17.32 2.03 0.22
C TRP A 98 18.19 0.99 0.94
N THR A 99 17.73 0.46 2.07
CA THR A 99 18.43 -0.59 2.82
C THR A 99 18.56 -1.87 2.00
N ILE A 100 17.49 -2.27 1.32
CA ILE A 100 17.47 -3.42 0.40
C ILE A 100 18.49 -3.22 -0.73
N LYS A 101 18.54 -2.02 -1.32
CA LYS A 101 19.53 -1.66 -2.34
C LYS A 101 20.96 -1.75 -1.82
N VAL A 102 21.24 -1.21 -0.63
CA VAL A 102 22.60 -1.26 -0.02
C VAL A 102 23.03 -2.70 0.25
N ALA A 103 22.08 -3.60 0.54
CA ALA A 103 22.33 -5.03 0.67
C ALA A 103 22.51 -5.76 -0.69
N GLY A 104 22.55 -5.05 -1.81
CA GLY A 104 22.76 -5.61 -3.15
C GLY A 104 21.50 -6.22 -3.78
N MET A 105 20.34 -5.96 -3.22
CA MET A 105 19.04 -6.42 -3.72
C MET A 105 18.25 -5.26 -4.33
N GLY A 106 17.06 -5.55 -4.88
CA GLY A 106 16.14 -4.55 -5.40
C GLY A 106 14.70 -4.86 -5.00
N VAL A 107 13.81 -3.95 -5.35
CA VAL A 107 12.39 -4.05 -5.02
C VAL A 107 11.53 -4.31 -6.25
N SER A 108 10.50 -5.15 -6.11
CA SER A 108 9.46 -5.36 -7.13
C SER A 108 8.44 -4.23 -7.09
N THR A 109 7.80 -4.05 -5.96
CA THR A 109 6.81 -2.99 -5.73
C THR A 109 6.89 -2.50 -4.30
N VAL A 110 6.74 -1.19 -4.13
CA VAL A 110 6.68 -0.52 -2.82
C VAL A 110 5.31 0.11 -2.63
N ILE A 111 4.64 -0.23 -1.54
CA ILE A 111 3.30 0.25 -1.20
C ILE A 111 3.34 0.95 0.15
N HIS A 112 2.94 2.21 0.19
CA HIS A 112 2.63 2.90 1.44
C HIS A 112 1.12 2.82 1.70
N VAL A 113 0.75 2.08 2.75
CA VAL A 113 -0.67 1.81 3.08
C VAL A 113 -1.42 3.09 3.44
N GLY A 114 -0.78 3.96 4.21
CA GLY A 114 -1.35 5.20 4.74
C GLY A 114 -1.08 5.34 6.24
N THR A 115 -1.14 6.57 6.73
CA THR A 115 -0.84 6.94 8.13
C THR A 115 -2.09 7.18 8.96
N GLU A 116 -3.27 7.25 8.35
CA GLU A 116 -4.51 7.48 9.07
C GLU A 116 -4.89 6.24 9.93
N PRO A 117 -5.62 6.43 11.05
CA PRO A 117 -6.02 5.32 11.93
C PRO A 117 -6.84 4.25 11.22
N VAL A 118 -7.63 4.66 10.23
CA VAL A 118 -8.41 3.79 9.35
C VAL A 118 -7.95 4.01 7.92
N THR A 119 -7.66 2.92 7.21
CA THR A 119 -7.27 2.93 5.80
C THR A 119 -8.24 2.10 4.97
N GLY A 120 -8.26 2.32 3.67
CA GLY A 120 -9.08 1.54 2.74
C GLY A 120 -8.64 0.09 2.70
N MET A 121 -7.41 -0.16 2.23
CA MET A 121 -6.78 -1.48 2.30
C MET A 121 -5.87 -1.58 3.52
N SER A 122 -5.86 -2.75 4.16
CA SER A 122 -4.91 -3.09 5.21
C SER A 122 -3.67 -3.78 4.65
N THR A 123 -2.63 -3.92 5.47
CA THR A 123 -1.44 -4.72 5.14
C THR A 123 -1.82 -6.16 4.79
N ALA A 124 -2.75 -6.77 5.53
CA ALA A 124 -3.23 -8.12 5.29
C ALA A 124 -3.95 -8.26 3.93
N GLU A 125 -4.74 -7.26 3.54
CA GLU A 125 -5.42 -7.25 2.24
C GLU A 125 -4.48 -7.03 1.05
N ILE A 126 -3.29 -6.46 1.28
CA ILE A 126 -2.27 -6.21 0.24
C ILE A 126 -1.37 -7.44 0.03
N LEU A 127 -1.07 -8.22 1.07
CA LEU A 127 -0.15 -9.36 1.00
C LEU A 127 -0.48 -10.38 -0.11
N PRO A 128 -1.75 -10.78 -0.35
CA PRO A 128 -2.07 -11.72 -1.42
C PRO A 128 -1.65 -11.27 -2.81
N TYR A 129 -1.64 -9.96 -3.09
CA TYR A 129 -1.18 -9.45 -4.38
C TYR A 129 0.32 -9.68 -4.60
N PHE A 130 1.12 -9.63 -3.54
CA PHE A 130 2.55 -9.99 -3.62
C PHE A 130 2.76 -11.50 -3.74
N GLN A 131 1.87 -12.31 -3.18
CA GLN A 131 1.92 -13.77 -3.32
C GLN A 131 1.61 -14.21 -4.76
N GLU A 132 0.73 -13.49 -5.46
CA GLU A 132 0.35 -13.74 -6.85
C GLU A 132 1.32 -13.11 -7.87
N ASP A 133 2.27 -12.28 -7.43
CA ASP A 133 3.23 -11.61 -8.28
C ASP A 133 4.50 -12.44 -8.45
N ASP A 134 4.69 -13.02 -9.63
CA ASP A 134 5.86 -13.84 -9.98
C ASP A 134 7.20 -13.10 -9.85
N GLU A 135 7.19 -11.77 -9.87
CA GLU A 135 8.39 -10.96 -9.68
C GLU A 135 8.73 -10.74 -8.20
N THR A 136 7.82 -11.08 -7.27
CA THR A 136 8.03 -10.88 -5.83
C THR A 136 8.38 -12.20 -5.13
N HIS A 137 9.62 -12.32 -4.63
CA HIS A 137 10.11 -13.52 -3.94
C HIS A 137 10.16 -13.38 -2.42
N ALA A 138 10.09 -12.17 -1.91
CA ALA A 138 10.07 -11.86 -0.47
C ALA A 138 9.33 -10.55 -0.22
N VAL A 139 8.78 -10.37 0.97
CA VAL A 139 8.11 -9.12 1.37
C VAL A 139 8.74 -8.57 2.65
N ALA A 140 9.15 -7.32 2.62
CA ALA A 140 9.57 -6.56 3.78
C ALA A 140 8.43 -5.64 4.25
N MET A 141 8.06 -5.74 5.52
CA MET A 141 6.97 -4.95 6.09
C MET A 141 7.46 -4.02 7.18
N PHE A 142 6.90 -2.81 7.24
CA PHE A 142 7.06 -1.88 8.34
C PHE A 142 5.69 -1.48 8.88
N GLY A 143 5.38 -1.94 10.09
CA GLY A 143 4.12 -1.72 10.77
C GLY A 143 4.02 -0.38 11.49
N GLU A 144 2.93 -0.20 12.24
CA GLU A 144 2.63 0.98 13.05
C GLU A 144 2.12 0.54 14.42
N ILE A 145 2.52 1.25 15.46
CA ILE A 145 2.08 0.97 16.82
C ILE A 145 0.58 1.32 16.97
N GLY A 146 -0.17 0.40 17.55
CA GLY A 146 -1.60 0.57 17.83
C GLY A 146 -2.49 0.18 16.64
N GLY A 147 -3.11 -0.96 16.75
CA GLY A 147 -3.94 -1.60 15.74
C GLY A 147 -3.65 -3.09 15.68
N THR A 148 -4.27 -3.79 14.75
CA THR A 148 -4.19 -5.25 14.57
C THR A 148 -3.70 -5.66 13.19
N GLN A 149 -3.24 -4.72 12.37
CA GLN A 149 -2.88 -5.01 10.97
C GLN A 149 -1.68 -5.95 10.85
N GLU A 150 -0.74 -5.90 11.79
CA GLU A 150 0.44 -6.76 11.82
C GLU A 150 0.07 -8.19 12.22
N GLU A 151 -0.83 -8.36 13.19
CA GLU A 151 -1.37 -9.67 13.60
C GLU A 151 -2.20 -10.28 12.46
N GLU A 152 -3.05 -9.48 11.81
CA GLU A 152 -3.84 -9.91 10.65
C GLU A 152 -2.94 -10.32 9.48
N ALA A 153 -1.85 -9.58 9.23
CA ALA A 153 -0.85 -9.93 8.23
C ALA A 153 -0.11 -11.23 8.57
N ALA A 154 0.25 -11.42 9.85
CA ALA A 154 0.87 -12.67 10.31
C ALA A 154 -0.05 -13.87 10.10
N ASP A 155 -1.35 -13.74 10.35
CA ASP A 155 -2.34 -14.79 10.10
C ASP A 155 -2.42 -15.18 8.61
N ILE A 156 -2.33 -14.20 7.69
CA ILE A 156 -2.27 -14.48 6.25
C ILE A 156 -1.03 -15.28 5.89
N VAL A 157 0.15 -14.88 6.40
CA VAL A 157 1.42 -15.59 6.15
C VAL A 157 1.37 -17.03 6.66
N VAL A 158 0.83 -17.25 7.86
CA VAL A 158 0.68 -18.59 8.44
C VAL A 158 -0.25 -19.46 7.58
N ARG A 159 -1.38 -18.92 7.13
CA ARG A 159 -2.33 -19.66 6.28
C ARG A 159 -1.74 -20.00 4.91
N ALA A 160 -1.02 -19.07 4.29
CA ALA A 160 -0.33 -19.29 3.02
C ALA A 160 0.71 -20.42 3.14
N ARG A 161 1.48 -20.46 4.22
CA ARG A 161 2.44 -21.53 4.49
C ARG A 161 1.76 -22.89 4.67
N ILE A 162 0.68 -22.95 5.45
CA ILE A 162 -0.06 -24.22 5.66
C ILE A 162 -0.63 -24.73 4.33
N ALA A 163 -1.15 -23.85 3.47
CA ALA A 163 -1.66 -24.24 2.17
C ALA A 163 -0.56 -24.83 1.29
N HIS A 164 0.62 -24.21 1.25
CA HIS A 164 1.79 -24.73 0.51
C HIS A 164 2.23 -26.11 1.03
N ASP A 165 2.35 -26.27 2.37
CA ASP A 165 2.78 -27.54 3.00
C ASP A 165 1.77 -28.70 2.76
N LEU A 166 0.54 -28.43 2.31
CA LEU A 166 -0.48 -29.44 2.00
C LEU A 166 -0.50 -29.82 0.51
N GLU A 167 0.17 -29.06 -0.35
CA GLU A 167 0.27 -29.31 -1.80
C GLU A 167 1.54 -30.09 -2.17
N GLU A 168 2.52 -30.19 -1.27
CA GLU A 168 3.74 -31.01 -1.37
C GLU A 168 3.50 -32.45 -0.82
#